data_e57f241bdac13ac1768760002d774eb1
#
_entry.id   e57f241bdac13ac1768760002d774eb1
#
_cell.length_a   1.000
_cell.length_b   1.000
_cell.length_c   1.000
_cell.angle_alpha   90.00
_cell.angle_beta   90.00
_cell.angle_gamma   90.00
#
_symmetry.space_group_name_H-M   'P 1'
#
loop_
_entity.id
_entity.type
_entity.pdbx_description
1 polymer ?
#
loop_
_entity_poly.entity_id
_entity_poly.type
_entity_poly.pdbx_seq_one_letter_code
_entity_poly.pdbx_strand_id
1 'polypeptide(L)'
;FEVPRGKGGMGQSNVWYPDAAAAAPILKYIGAGGRGSSTSKPKAAPKLLDVERRLRIERAAMTAAAKWFTERGYDVEDVSMARTGWDLEARLNRAHLKVEVKGTSLGAGEFVVEVTPNEYAKMTSNEHRNAYRLCVVTNCEESPTVAVFAWSSETGTWATGDGLRHLTIEERIAARISSPLG
;
A
#
# COMPACT_ATOMS: atom_id res chain seq x y z
N PHE A 1 27.03 4.52 -22.36
CA PHE A 1 27.16 3.59 -21.23
C PHE A 1 26.03 2.58 -21.32
N GLU A 2 26.35 1.35 -21.70
CA GLU A 2 25.40 0.24 -21.79
C GLU A 2 25.13 -0.33 -20.41
N VAL A 3 23.85 -0.53 -20.09
CA VAL A 3 23.38 -1.19 -18.85
C VAL A 3 23.17 -2.67 -19.16
N PRO A 4 23.78 -3.61 -18.42
CA PRO A 4 23.60 -5.04 -18.64
C PRO A 4 22.19 -5.49 -18.27
N ARG A 5 21.54 -6.29 -19.13
CA ARG A 5 20.27 -6.95 -18.89
C ARG A 5 20.45 -8.10 -17.90
N GLY A 6 19.98 -7.95 -16.67
CA GLY A 6 19.83 -9.02 -15.69
C GLY A 6 18.61 -9.87 -15.96
N LYS A 7 18.78 -11.21 -15.94
CA LYS A 7 17.77 -12.25 -16.15
C LYS A 7 16.72 -12.28 -15.02
N GLY A 8 15.51 -12.66 -15.39
CA GLY A 8 14.29 -12.62 -14.60
C GLY A 8 14.33 -13.35 -13.25
N GLY A 9 13.61 -12.76 -12.32
CA GLY A 9 13.17 -13.34 -11.05
C GLY A 9 11.72 -12.95 -10.82
N MET A 10 10.93 -13.92 -10.40
CA MET A 10 9.48 -13.86 -10.16
C MET A 10 9.06 -12.66 -9.32
N GLY A 11 7.89 -12.12 -9.67
CA GLY A 11 7.32 -10.94 -9.07
C GLY A 11 7.11 -11.05 -7.57
N GLN A 12 7.75 -10.13 -6.87
CA GLN A 12 7.35 -9.73 -5.53
C GLN A 12 6.88 -8.29 -5.64
N SER A 13 5.67 -8.03 -5.19
CA SER A 13 5.20 -6.67 -4.94
C SER A 13 6.18 -6.03 -3.98
N ASN A 14 6.96 -5.05 -4.46
CA ASN A 14 7.92 -4.31 -3.65
C ASN A 14 7.18 -3.35 -2.72
N VAL A 15 6.49 -3.90 -1.73
CA VAL A 15 6.13 -3.11 -0.55
C VAL A 15 7.35 -3.12 0.34
N TRP A 16 8.04 -1.99 0.40
CA TRP A 16 9.17 -1.81 1.28
C TRP A 16 8.68 -1.67 2.72
N TYR A 17 9.09 -2.60 3.60
CA TYR A 17 8.94 -2.46 5.04
C TYR A 17 10.32 -2.24 5.64
N PRO A 18 10.49 -1.30 6.58
CA PRO A 18 11.75 -1.15 7.28
C PRO A 18 12.08 -2.45 8.01
N ASP A 19 13.32 -2.89 7.89
CA ASP A 19 13.85 -4.05 8.59
C ASP A 19 13.61 -3.88 10.10
N ALA A 20 13.23 -4.96 10.77
CA ALA A 20 12.99 -4.97 12.23
C ALA A 20 14.21 -4.46 13.04
N ALA A 21 15.39 -4.43 12.43
CA ALA A 21 16.58 -3.81 13.02
C ALA A 21 16.52 -2.29 13.12
N ALA A 22 15.73 -1.60 12.28
CA ALA A 22 15.57 -0.15 12.34
C ALA A 22 14.59 0.32 13.44
N ALA A 23 13.78 -0.59 14.01
CA ALA A 23 12.88 -0.30 15.13
C ALA A 23 13.54 -0.46 16.51
N ALA A 24 14.77 -0.97 16.56
CA ALA A 24 15.46 -1.26 17.82
C ALA A 24 15.73 -0.06 18.76
N PRO A 25 15.87 1.20 18.31
CA PRO A 25 16.09 2.33 19.23
C PRO A 25 14.84 2.73 20.02
N ILE A 26 13.64 2.44 19.55
CA ILE A 26 12.38 2.88 20.18
C ILE A 26 11.97 1.97 21.34
N LEU A 27 12.32 0.69 21.27
CA LEU A 27 12.00 -0.29 22.32
C LEU A 27 12.92 -0.20 23.56
N LYS A 28 13.97 0.57 23.54
CA LYS A 28 14.90 0.73 24.67
C LYS A 28 14.40 1.67 25.76
N TYR A 29 13.29 2.37 25.54
CA TYR A 29 12.76 3.38 26.48
C TYR A 29 11.60 2.87 27.37
N ILE A 30 11.10 1.65 27.15
CA ILE A 30 10.02 1.10 27.99
C ILE A 30 10.43 -0.29 28.50
N GLY A 31 10.93 -0.34 29.74
CA GLY A 31 11.02 -1.61 30.45
C GLY A 31 12.36 -1.96 31.10
N ALA A 32 12.77 -1.15 32.06
CA ALA A 32 13.68 -1.63 33.10
C ALA A 32 12.85 -2.22 34.25
N GLY A 33 12.78 -3.55 34.31
CA GLY A 33 12.21 -4.22 35.47
C GLY A 33 11.84 -5.68 35.19
N GLY A 34 12.66 -6.63 35.67
CA GLY A 34 12.24 -8.03 35.78
C GLY A 34 13.28 -9.04 35.29
N ARG A 35 14.11 -9.54 36.22
CA ARG A 35 14.98 -10.72 36.03
C ARG A 35 14.13 -11.97 35.85
N GLY A 36 14.42 -12.74 34.81
CA GLY A 36 13.89 -14.08 34.61
C GLY A 36 14.64 -14.77 33.47
N SER A 37 15.62 -15.59 33.83
CA SER A 37 16.37 -16.50 32.94
C SER A 37 15.45 -17.57 32.36
N SER A 38 15.34 -17.65 31.02
CA SER A 38 15.20 -18.94 30.35
C SER A 38 15.60 -18.81 28.87
N THR A 39 16.65 -19.53 28.52
CA THR A 39 17.17 -19.70 27.16
C THR A 39 16.21 -20.57 26.36
N SER A 40 15.40 -19.98 25.48
CA SER A 40 14.79 -20.70 24.38
C SER A 40 15.00 -19.89 23.09
N LYS A 41 15.65 -20.52 22.10
CA LYS A 41 15.82 -19.96 20.76
C LYS A 41 14.45 -19.61 20.17
N PRO A 42 14.24 -18.41 19.62
CA PRO A 42 12.97 -18.08 18.99
C PRO A 42 12.77 -18.95 17.75
N LYS A 43 11.65 -19.66 17.71
CA LYS A 43 11.21 -20.45 16.56
C LYS A 43 10.91 -19.51 15.38
N ALA A 44 11.31 -19.93 14.17
CA ALA A 44 11.14 -19.22 12.89
C ALA A 44 9.68 -18.98 12.43
N ALA A 45 8.70 -19.17 13.31
CA ALA A 45 7.27 -19.06 13.03
C ALA A 45 6.71 -17.64 12.80
N PRO A 46 7.23 -16.50 13.37
CA PRO A 46 6.57 -15.22 13.24
C PRO A 46 6.56 -14.64 11.81
N LYS A 47 7.55 -14.95 10.99
CA LYS A 47 7.75 -14.34 9.68
C LYS A 47 6.78 -14.89 8.60
N LEU A 48 6.44 -16.19 8.66
CA LEU A 48 5.48 -16.80 7.73
C LEU A 48 4.05 -16.34 8.00
N LEU A 49 3.64 -16.29 9.27
CA LEU A 49 2.31 -15.82 9.68
C LEU A 49 2.07 -14.35 9.26
N ASP A 50 3.10 -13.51 9.28
CA ASP A 50 3.00 -12.12 8.86
C ASP A 50 2.81 -11.99 7.34
N VAL A 51 3.46 -12.81 6.54
CA VAL A 51 3.27 -12.84 5.07
C VAL A 51 1.86 -13.31 4.71
N GLU A 52 1.38 -14.38 5.31
CA GLU A 52 0.02 -14.88 5.07
C GLU A 52 -1.05 -13.87 5.48
N ARG A 53 -0.85 -13.19 6.60
CA ARG A 53 -1.74 -12.13 7.06
C ARG A 53 -1.80 -10.98 6.06
N ARG A 54 -0.66 -10.53 5.56
CA ARG A 54 -0.60 -9.48 4.53
C ARG A 54 -1.35 -9.87 3.26
N LEU A 55 -1.12 -11.08 2.77
CA LEU A 55 -1.82 -11.59 1.58
C LEU A 55 -3.34 -11.68 1.79
N ARG A 56 -3.80 -11.99 3.00
CA ARG A 56 -5.24 -11.96 3.32
C ARG A 56 -5.80 -10.53 3.30
N ILE A 57 -5.09 -9.58 3.92
CA ILE A 57 -5.47 -8.16 3.92
C ILE A 57 -5.52 -7.61 2.50
N GLU A 58 -4.50 -7.89 1.69
CA GLU A 58 -4.42 -7.48 0.29
C GLU A 58 -5.58 -8.02 -0.54
N ARG A 59 -5.87 -9.32 -0.45
CA ARG A 59 -7.01 -9.94 -1.14
C ARG A 59 -8.36 -9.38 -0.68
N ALA A 60 -8.53 -9.16 0.62
CA ALA A 60 -9.74 -8.58 1.16
C ALA A 60 -9.95 -7.15 0.66
N ALA A 61 -8.87 -6.36 0.61
CA ALA A 61 -8.89 -5.00 0.08
C ALA A 61 -9.26 -4.97 -1.41
N MET A 62 -8.61 -5.80 -2.24
CA MET A 62 -8.91 -5.91 -3.66
C MET A 62 -10.38 -6.31 -3.91
N THR A 63 -10.86 -7.31 -3.18
CA THR A 63 -12.25 -7.77 -3.28
C THR A 63 -13.24 -6.66 -2.89
N ALA A 64 -12.98 -5.97 -1.78
CA ALA A 64 -13.85 -4.88 -1.32
C ALA A 64 -13.84 -3.68 -2.27
N ALA A 65 -12.66 -3.31 -2.79
CA ALA A 65 -12.53 -2.24 -3.77
C ALA A 65 -13.27 -2.57 -5.07
N ALA A 66 -13.04 -3.74 -5.66
CA ALA A 66 -13.73 -4.17 -6.87
C ALA A 66 -15.25 -4.18 -6.69
N LYS A 67 -15.74 -4.75 -5.58
CA LYS A 67 -17.16 -4.75 -5.24
C LYS A 67 -17.72 -3.33 -5.14
N TRP A 68 -17.01 -2.41 -4.46
CA TRP A 68 -17.44 -1.02 -4.28
C TRP A 68 -17.67 -0.30 -5.62
N PHE A 69 -16.77 -0.49 -6.60
CA PHE A 69 -16.90 0.08 -7.94
C PHE A 69 -18.01 -0.62 -8.74
N THR A 70 -18.10 -1.95 -8.69
CA THR A 70 -19.13 -2.72 -9.40
C THR A 70 -20.55 -2.36 -8.93
N GLU A 71 -20.76 -2.18 -7.62
CA GLU A 71 -22.05 -1.75 -7.06
C GLU A 71 -22.46 -0.35 -7.52
N ARG A 72 -21.50 0.43 -8.04
CA ARG A 72 -21.75 1.77 -8.63
C ARG A 72 -21.82 1.75 -10.15
N GLY A 73 -21.92 0.56 -10.73
CA GLY A 73 -22.13 0.35 -12.16
C GLY A 73 -20.86 0.38 -13.00
N TYR A 74 -19.68 0.39 -12.40
CA TYR A 74 -18.44 0.29 -13.14
C TYR A 74 -18.19 -1.16 -13.57
N ASP A 75 -17.68 -1.32 -14.80
CA ASP A 75 -17.00 -2.53 -15.23
C ASP A 75 -15.55 -2.49 -14.68
N VAL A 76 -15.16 -3.52 -13.94
CA VAL A 76 -13.91 -3.53 -13.17
C VAL A 76 -13.01 -4.66 -13.63
N GLU A 77 -11.79 -4.31 -14.00
CA GLU A 77 -10.74 -5.24 -14.43
C GLU A 77 -9.56 -5.20 -13.44
N ASP A 78 -9.11 -6.35 -12.97
CA ASP A 78 -7.88 -6.48 -12.18
C ASP A 78 -6.67 -6.48 -13.11
N VAL A 79 -5.85 -5.44 -13.01
CA VAL A 79 -4.63 -5.24 -13.80
C VAL A 79 -3.36 -5.24 -12.95
N SER A 80 -3.45 -5.67 -11.68
CA SER A 80 -2.34 -5.65 -10.71
C SER A 80 -1.08 -6.37 -11.21
N MET A 81 -1.26 -7.41 -12.03
CA MET A 81 -0.15 -8.16 -12.63
C MET A 81 0.52 -7.44 -13.82
N ALA A 82 -0.11 -6.41 -14.38
CA ALA A 82 0.40 -5.70 -15.56
C ALA A 82 1.46 -4.64 -15.23
N ARG A 83 1.71 -4.36 -13.93
CA ARG A 83 2.68 -3.37 -13.45
C ARG A 83 2.48 -1.96 -14.01
N THR A 84 1.25 -1.58 -14.23
CA THR A 84 0.86 -0.28 -14.78
C THR A 84 1.06 0.88 -13.80
N GLY A 85 1.13 0.57 -12.50
CA GLY A 85 1.21 1.55 -11.40
C GLY A 85 -0.17 1.84 -10.79
N TRP A 86 -1.11 0.92 -11.00
CA TRP A 86 -2.42 0.81 -10.34
C TRP A 86 -2.89 -0.66 -10.43
N ASP A 87 -3.84 -1.03 -9.58
CA ASP A 87 -4.30 -2.40 -9.39
C ASP A 87 -5.56 -2.74 -10.19
N LEU A 88 -6.51 -1.78 -10.28
CA LEU A 88 -7.77 -1.98 -11.00
C LEU A 88 -7.98 -0.89 -12.06
N GLU A 89 -8.65 -1.27 -13.14
CA GLU A 89 -9.28 -0.33 -14.06
C GLU A 89 -10.80 -0.40 -13.92
N ALA A 90 -11.44 0.75 -13.72
CA ALA A 90 -12.89 0.82 -13.55
C ALA A 90 -13.48 1.74 -14.63
N ARG A 91 -14.35 1.16 -15.49
CA ARG A 91 -14.93 1.85 -16.64
C ARG A 91 -16.44 2.01 -16.47
N LEU A 92 -16.92 3.24 -16.68
CA LEU A 92 -18.34 3.55 -16.71
C LEU A 92 -18.61 4.66 -17.73
N ASN A 93 -19.35 4.37 -18.76
CA ASN A 93 -19.61 5.29 -19.87
C ASN A 93 -18.29 5.82 -20.48
N ARG A 94 -18.01 7.13 -20.33
CA ARG A 94 -16.76 7.78 -20.77
C ARG A 94 -15.69 7.83 -19.68
N ALA A 95 -16.01 7.46 -18.46
CA ALA A 95 -15.06 7.45 -17.37
C ALA A 95 -14.20 6.18 -17.42
N HIS A 96 -12.90 6.35 -17.32
CA HIS A 96 -11.91 5.28 -17.20
C HIS A 96 -10.98 5.61 -16.03
N LEU A 97 -11.23 5.00 -14.90
CA LEU A 97 -10.50 5.24 -13.67
C LEU A 97 -9.37 4.23 -13.50
N LYS A 98 -8.27 4.70 -12.96
CA LYS A 98 -7.08 3.94 -12.58
C LYS A 98 -7.02 3.89 -11.06
N VAL A 99 -7.20 2.72 -10.48
CA VAL A 99 -7.42 2.56 -9.05
C VAL A 99 -6.25 1.83 -8.41
N GLU A 100 -5.55 2.51 -7.53
CA GLU A 100 -4.58 1.91 -6.63
C GLU A 100 -5.29 1.50 -5.34
N VAL A 101 -5.08 0.26 -4.87
CA VAL A 101 -5.75 -0.30 -3.70
C VAL A 101 -4.75 -0.50 -2.57
N LYS A 102 -5.05 0.07 -1.41
CA LYS A 102 -4.26 -0.13 -0.18
C LYS A 102 -5.15 -0.70 0.92
N GLY A 103 -4.75 -1.84 1.46
CA GLY A 103 -5.45 -2.52 2.56
C GLY A 103 -4.75 -2.35 3.90
N THR A 104 -5.55 -2.20 4.98
CA THR A 104 -5.03 -2.23 6.34
C THR A 104 -6.00 -2.95 7.29
N SER A 105 -5.47 -3.56 8.34
CA SER A 105 -6.27 -4.10 9.44
C SER A 105 -6.73 -3.04 10.43
N LEU A 106 -6.23 -1.80 10.34
CA LEU A 106 -6.69 -0.71 11.20
C LEU A 106 -8.16 -0.38 10.92
N GLY A 107 -8.87 0.09 11.95
CA GLY A 107 -10.27 0.52 11.83
C GLY A 107 -10.45 1.76 10.94
N ALA A 108 -11.71 2.19 10.76
CA ALA A 108 -12.10 3.27 9.84
C ALA A 108 -11.63 4.70 10.23
N GLY A 109 -10.86 4.85 11.31
CA GLY A 109 -10.32 6.12 11.79
C GLY A 109 -9.15 6.64 10.94
N GLU A 110 -8.09 7.05 11.61
CA GLU A 110 -6.84 7.44 10.97
C GLU A 110 -6.12 6.21 10.42
N PHE A 111 -5.54 6.34 9.24
CA PHE A 111 -4.71 5.31 8.63
C PHE A 111 -3.44 5.94 8.07
N VAL A 112 -2.41 5.12 7.95
CA VAL A 112 -1.19 5.41 7.21
C VAL A 112 -1.00 4.30 6.20
N VAL A 113 -0.86 4.64 4.93
CA VAL A 113 -0.54 3.71 3.85
C VAL A 113 0.64 4.24 3.05
N GLU A 114 1.44 3.33 2.52
CA GLU A 114 2.58 3.68 1.69
C GLU A 114 2.27 3.42 0.22
N VAL A 115 2.73 4.30 -0.62
CA VAL A 115 2.72 4.13 -2.08
C VAL A 115 4.16 4.00 -2.57
N THR A 116 4.37 3.14 -3.55
CA THR A 116 5.67 2.99 -4.19
C THR A 116 6.01 4.22 -5.03
N PRO A 117 7.28 4.47 -5.36
CA PRO A 117 7.67 5.59 -6.23
C PRO A 117 6.95 5.58 -7.59
N ASN A 118 6.68 4.41 -8.17
CA ASN A 118 5.95 4.30 -9.43
C ASN A 118 4.47 4.68 -9.28
N GLU A 119 3.80 4.17 -8.25
CA GLU A 119 2.40 4.53 -7.92
C GLU A 119 2.28 6.03 -7.65
N TYR A 120 3.20 6.59 -6.84
CA TYR A 120 3.24 8.01 -6.54
C TYR A 120 3.45 8.88 -7.79
N ALA A 121 4.38 8.49 -8.66
CA ALA A 121 4.62 9.18 -9.92
C ALA A 121 3.38 9.17 -10.83
N LYS A 122 2.64 8.05 -10.89
CA LYS A 122 1.37 7.96 -11.63
C LYS A 122 0.27 8.78 -10.98
N MET A 123 0.11 8.66 -9.67
CA MET A 123 -0.87 9.41 -8.89
C MET A 123 -0.73 10.92 -9.08
N THR A 124 0.50 11.45 -9.10
CA THR A 124 0.76 12.90 -9.16
C THR A 124 0.93 13.44 -10.56
N SER A 125 1.09 12.59 -11.59
CA SER A 125 1.30 13.02 -12.97
C SER A 125 0.08 13.75 -13.54
N ASN A 126 0.34 14.75 -14.38
CA ASN A 126 -0.74 15.47 -15.08
C ASN A 126 -1.54 14.57 -16.02
N GLU A 127 -0.92 13.50 -16.54
CA GLU A 127 -1.56 12.55 -17.45
C GLU A 127 -2.61 11.69 -16.73
N HIS A 128 -2.33 11.26 -15.49
CA HIS A 128 -3.14 10.26 -14.83
C HIS A 128 -3.96 10.81 -13.65
N ARG A 129 -3.49 11.87 -13.01
CA ARG A 129 -4.04 12.39 -11.74
C ARG A 129 -5.56 12.52 -11.71
N ASN A 130 -6.17 13.02 -12.79
CA ASN A 130 -7.62 13.22 -12.83
C ASN A 130 -8.40 11.91 -12.92
N ALA A 131 -7.82 10.87 -13.52
CA ALA A 131 -8.42 9.54 -13.63
C ALA A 131 -7.97 8.60 -12.49
N TYR A 132 -6.91 8.95 -11.75
CA TYR A 132 -6.37 8.13 -10.68
C TYR A 132 -7.25 8.18 -9.42
N ARG A 133 -7.37 7.06 -8.75
CA ARG A 133 -8.07 6.91 -7.47
C ARG A 133 -7.19 6.14 -6.51
N LEU A 134 -6.99 6.69 -5.30
CA LEU A 134 -6.44 5.90 -4.21
C LEU A 134 -7.60 5.33 -3.41
N CYS A 135 -7.74 4.03 -3.44
CA CYS A 135 -8.77 3.29 -2.71
C CYS A 135 -8.15 2.68 -1.45
N VAL A 136 -8.46 3.24 -0.29
CA VAL A 136 -7.98 2.72 0.99
C VAL A 136 -9.09 1.90 1.63
N VAL A 137 -8.76 0.64 1.92
CA VAL A 137 -9.68 -0.29 2.58
C VAL A 137 -9.16 -0.56 3.99
N THR A 138 -9.93 -0.14 4.97
CA THR A 138 -9.63 -0.32 6.39
C THR A 138 -10.40 -1.52 6.93
N ASN A 139 -10.00 -2.02 8.10
CA ASN A 139 -10.63 -3.16 8.80
C ASN A 139 -10.75 -4.42 7.92
N CYS A 140 -9.74 -4.71 7.11
CA CYS A 140 -9.76 -5.79 6.11
C CYS A 140 -9.97 -7.19 6.69
N GLU A 141 -9.67 -7.42 7.98
CA GLU A 141 -9.75 -8.74 8.60
C GLU A 141 -11.14 -9.07 9.16
N GLU A 142 -12.01 -8.08 9.35
CA GLU A 142 -13.34 -8.27 9.94
C GLU A 142 -14.45 -7.74 9.02
N SER A 143 -14.52 -6.41 8.86
CA SER A 143 -15.55 -5.75 8.07
C SER A 143 -14.92 -4.64 7.22
N PRO A 144 -14.45 -4.97 6.00
CA PRO A 144 -13.77 -4.01 5.14
C PRO A 144 -14.59 -2.76 4.85
N THR A 145 -14.01 -1.60 5.11
CA THR A 145 -14.60 -0.28 4.85
C THR A 145 -13.79 0.45 3.81
N VAL A 146 -14.44 0.87 2.73
CA VAL A 146 -13.80 1.47 1.56
C VAL A 146 -13.88 3.00 1.61
N ALA A 147 -12.74 3.66 1.43
CA ALA A 147 -12.64 5.09 1.19
C ALA A 147 -11.88 5.34 -0.13
N VAL A 148 -12.50 6.09 -1.04
CA VAL A 148 -11.91 6.39 -2.35
C VAL A 148 -11.58 7.87 -2.43
N PHE A 149 -10.29 8.15 -2.65
CA PHE A 149 -9.75 9.50 -2.80
C PHE A 149 -9.50 9.82 -4.26
N ALA A 150 -9.92 11.00 -4.66
CA ALA A 150 -9.71 11.58 -5.98
C ALA A 150 -9.00 12.92 -5.85
N TRP A 151 -8.28 13.31 -6.90
CA TRP A 151 -7.72 14.66 -6.98
C TRP A 151 -8.85 15.69 -7.14
N SER A 152 -8.85 16.69 -6.27
CA SER A 152 -9.69 17.87 -6.40
C SER A 152 -8.85 19.03 -6.94
N SER A 153 -9.16 19.50 -8.15
CA SER A 153 -8.50 20.68 -8.71
C SER A 153 -8.91 21.98 -8.01
N GLU A 154 -10.05 21.97 -7.35
CA GLU A 154 -10.56 23.13 -6.61
C GLU A 154 -9.74 23.38 -5.34
N THR A 155 -9.45 22.33 -4.59
CA THR A 155 -8.72 22.43 -3.32
C THR A 155 -7.22 22.14 -3.46
N GLY A 156 -6.80 21.59 -4.61
CA GLY A 156 -5.41 21.17 -4.81
C GLY A 156 -4.99 19.99 -3.92
N THR A 157 -5.94 19.15 -3.50
CA THR A 157 -5.69 18.03 -2.60
C THR A 157 -6.37 16.74 -3.07
N TRP A 158 -6.00 15.63 -2.47
CA TRP A 158 -6.68 14.36 -2.62
C TRP A 158 -7.77 14.27 -1.55
N ALA A 159 -9.03 14.07 -1.96
CA ALA A 159 -10.17 14.04 -1.05
C ALA A 159 -11.17 12.95 -1.43
N THR A 160 -11.98 12.53 -0.46
CA THR A 160 -13.17 11.70 -0.71
C THR A 160 -14.24 12.51 -1.46
N GLY A 161 -15.15 11.81 -2.15
CA GLY A 161 -16.17 12.45 -2.98
C GLY A 161 -17.14 13.36 -2.21
N ASP A 162 -17.30 13.15 -0.90
CA ASP A 162 -18.08 14.00 0.01
C ASP A 162 -17.25 15.19 0.57
N GLY A 163 -15.96 15.24 0.28
CA GLY A 163 -15.05 16.28 0.76
C GLY A 163 -14.72 16.23 2.25
N LEU A 164 -15.17 15.20 2.97
CA LEU A 164 -14.98 15.13 4.43
C LEU A 164 -13.59 14.65 4.85
N ARG A 165 -12.90 13.92 3.98
CA ARG A 165 -11.56 13.37 4.26
C ARG A 165 -10.57 13.84 3.20
N HIS A 166 -9.40 14.29 3.65
CA HIS A 166 -8.29 14.71 2.82
C HIS A 166 -7.04 13.90 3.13
N LEU A 167 -6.19 13.66 2.12
CA LEU A 167 -4.90 13.03 2.33
C LEU A 167 -3.84 14.09 2.69
N THR A 168 -3.04 13.77 3.70
CA THR A 168 -1.75 14.42 3.91
C THR A 168 -0.68 13.53 3.31
N ILE A 169 0.17 14.09 2.46
CA ILE A 169 1.24 13.36 1.77
C ILE A 169 2.57 13.80 2.34
N GLU A 170 3.34 12.84 2.85
CA GLU A 170 4.72 13.03 3.30
C GLU A 170 5.64 12.27 2.33
N GLU A 171 6.44 12.99 1.58
CA GLU A 171 7.43 12.37 0.69
C GLU A 171 8.64 11.90 1.48
N ARG A 172 9.02 10.64 1.28
CA ARG A 172 10.21 10.05 1.89
C ARG A 172 11.17 9.57 0.82
N ILE A 173 12.42 10.01 0.90
CA ILE A 173 13.47 9.53 0.03
C ILE A 173 14.14 8.36 0.74
N ALA A 174 14.08 7.18 0.14
CA ALA A 174 14.81 6.00 0.59
C ALA A 174 15.94 5.70 -0.39
N ALA A 175 17.16 5.60 0.12
CA ALA A 175 18.30 5.17 -0.65
C ALA A 175 18.92 3.93 0.00
N ARG A 176 19.20 2.88 -0.81
CA ARG A 176 20.00 1.74 -0.38
C ARG A 176 21.43 1.95 -0.84
N ILE A 177 22.34 2.00 0.12
CA ILE A 177 23.79 2.11 -0.15
C ILE A 177 24.43 0.77 0.23
N SER A 178 25.20 0.20 -0.65
CA SER A 178 25.98 -1.01 -0.40
C SER A 178 27.41 -0.82 -0.89
N SER A 179 28.38 -1.33 -0.11
CA SER A 179 29.76 -1.48 -0.55
C SER A 179 29.97 -2.93 -0.93
N PRO A 180 30.41 -3.25 -2.16
CA PRO A 180 30.85 -4.61 -2.45
C PRO A 180 32.09 -4.91 -1.60
N LEU A 181 32.11 -6.09 -1.00
CA LEU A 181 33.35 -6.63 -0.43
C LEU A 181 34.31 -6.88 -1.58
N GLY A 182 35.48 -6.27 -1.52
CA GLY A 182 36.57 -6.47 -2.46
C GLY A 182 37.18 -7.87 -2.37
#